data_0c744c7c9598482d1c2b94211ced7915
#
_entry.id   0c744c7c9598482d1c2b94211ced7915
#
_cell.length_a   1.000
_cell.length_b   1.000
_cell.length_c   1.000
_cell.angle_alpha   90.00
_cell.angle_beta   90.00
_cell.angle_gamma   90.00
#
_symmetry.space_group_name_H-M   'P 1'
#
loop_
_entity.id
_entity.type
_entity.pdbx_description
1 polymer ?
#
loop_
_entity_poly.entity_id
_entity_poly.type
_entity_poly.pdbx_seq_one_letter_code
_entity_poly.pdbx_strand_id
1 'polypeptide(L)'
;SDVYKRQANAVITAVGNVIVTRGNMELVCDRLWYDQKKDIIVAEGNAILTEADGSVLYTDRITLSERMKRADVNKVKVIMRDESRIWADTFVKKTNDNKQMRNASYTACDVCQGKSPLWQIDARKVSYDAAGQNINYNDAVLRVKNIPVFYTPFLSHPSPEVKRRSGLLMTSMGSTSSVSYTHLRAHETV
;
A
#
# COMPACT_ATOMS: atom_id res chain seq x y z
N SER A 1 0.65 25.35 -16.91
CA SER A 1 1.11 25.43 -15.52
C SER A 1 2.63 25.51 -15.53
N ASP A 2 3.15 26.66 -15.06
CA ASP A 2 4.58 26.93 -15.13
C ASP A 2 5.32 26.19 -14.03
N VAL A 3 6.04 25.13 -14.42
CA VAL A 3 7.00 24.46 -13.53
C VAL A 3 8.27 25.31 -13.49
N TYR A 4 8.56 25.92 -12.36
CA TYR A 4 9.80 26.66 -12.14
C TYR A 4 10.94 25.71 -11.77
N LYS A 5 11.95 25.58 -12.63
CA LYS A 5 13.13 24.73 -12.43
C LYS A 5 14.35 25.58 -12.05
N ARG A 6 14.93 25.31 -10.89
CA ARG A 6 16.19 25.92 -10.44
C ARG A 6 17.27 24.84 -10.26
N GLN A 7 18.45 25.06 -10.80
CA GLN A 7 19.60 24.16 -10.64
C GLN A 7 20.73 24.88 -9.90
N ALA A 8 21.08 24.37 -8.72
CA ALA A 8 22.25 24.83 -7.97
C ALA A 8 22.95 23.60 -7.34
N ASN A 9 24.27 23.50 -7.51
CA ASN A 9 25.12 22.48 -6.87
C ASN A 9 24.66 21.02 -7.02
N ALA A 10 24.29 20.59 -8.23
CA ALA A 10 23.76 19.25 -8.54
C ALA A 10 22.41 18.90 -7.87
N VAL A 11 21.70 19.89 -7.31
CA VAL A 11 20.33 19.76 -6.82
C VAL A 11 19.40 20.44 -7.81
N ILE A 12 18.40 19.71 -8.25
CA ILE A 12 17.31 20.22 -9.09
C ILE A 12 16.10 20.46 -8.19
N THR A 13 15.54 21.65 -8.24
CA THR A 13 14.28 21.97 -7.56
C THR A 13 13.22 22.28 -8.61
N ALA A 14 12.05 21.67 -8.47
CA ALA A 14 10.88 21.95 -9.30
C ALA A 14 9.69 22.31 -8.40
N VAL A 15 8.89 23.30 -8.82
CA VAL A 15 7.71 23.79 -8.09
C VAL A 15 6.56 23.96 -9.09
N GLY A 16 5.35 23.63 -8.66
CA GLY A 16 4.15 23.56 -9.49
C GLY A 16 3.72 22.12 -9.63
N ASN A 17 2.74 21.81 -10.47
CA ASN A 17 2.34 20.42 -10.73
C ASN A 17 3.49 19.62 -11.35
N VAL A 18 4.39 19.12 -10.50
CA VAL A 18 5.59 18.38 -10.93
C VAL A 18 5.23 16.94 -11.19
N ILE A 19 5.55 16.44 -12.39
CA ILE A 19 5.35 15.04 -12.75
C ILE A 19 6.73 14.44 -13.09
N VAL A 20 7.06 13.33 -12.45
CA VAL A 20 8.27 12.56 -12.69
C VAL A 20 7.89 11.14 -13.05
N THR A 21 8.29 10.68 -14.22
CA THR A 21 8.02 9.33 -14.69
C THR A 21 9.31 8.52 -14.77
N ARG A 22 9.22 7.24 -14.41
CA ARG A 22 10.30 6.30 -14.55
C ARG A 22 9.77 4.90 -14.84
N GLY A 23 9.94 4.41 -16.06
CA GLY A 23 9.29 3.19 -16.51
C GLY A 23 7.77 3.31 -16.35
N ASN A 24 7.16 2.38 -15.61
CA ASN A 24 5.73 2.39 -15.33
C ASN A 24 5.39 3.06 -13.97
N MET A 25 6.34 3.76 -13.35
CA MET A 25 6.11 4.52 -12.12
C MET A 25 5.91 6.00 -12.45
N GLU A 26 4.96 6.65 -11.79
CA GLU A 26 4.68 8.06 -11.90
C GLU A 26 4.56 8.69 -10.52
N LEU A 27 5.27 9.81 -10.31
CA LEU A 27 5.20 10.62 -9.11
C LEU A 27 4.67 12.00 -9.48
N VAL A 28 3.58 12.41 -8.85
CA VAL A 28 2.99 13.75 -8.98
C VAL A 28 3.10 14.45 -7.63
N CYS A 29 3.53 15.72 -7.61
CA CYS A 29 3.63 16.50 -6.37
C CYS A 29 3.65 18.01 -6.65
N ASP A 30 3.49 18.82 -5.60
CA ASP A 30 3.55 20.29 -5.72
C ASP A 30 5.00 20.81 -5.76
N ARG A 31 5.92 20.16 -5.04
CA ARG A 31 7.34 20.51 -4.97
C ARG A 31 8.22 19.29 -4.98
N LEU A 32 9.35 19.38 -5.63
CA LEU A 32 10.32 18.30 -5.75
C LEU A 32 11.75 18.84 -5.65
N TRP A 33 12.58 18.12 -4.90
CA TRP A 33 14.03 18.28 -4.84
C TRP A 33 14.70 16.97 -5.27
N TYR A 34 15.61 17.06 -6.20
CA TYR A 34 16.41 15.92 -6.66
C TYR A 34 17.90 16.20 -6.46
N ASP A 35 18.53 15.48 -5.54
CA ASP A 35 19.99 15.48 -5.37
C ASP A 35 20.60 14.42 -6.31
N GLN A 36 21.22 14.89 -7.38
CA GLN A 36 21.82 14.03 -8.41
C GLN A 36 23.01 13.21 -7.90
N LYS A 37 23.77 13.74 -6.90
CA LYS A 37 24.93 13.05 -6.35
C LYS A 37 24.53 11.88 -5.45
N LYS A 38 23.48 12.06 -4.68
CA LYS A 38 22.97 11.06 -3.73
C LYS A 38 21.88 10.19 -4.34
N ASP A 39 21.38 10.53 -5.53
CA ASP A 39 20.22 9.91 -6.18
C ASP A 39 18.99 9.86 -5.23
N ILE A 40 18.73 11.00 -4.57
CA ILE A 40 17.61 11.15 -3.64
C ILE A 40 16.62 12.15 -4.22
N ILE A 41 15.37 11.73 -4.29
CA ILE A 41 14.22 12.58 -4.63
C ILE A 41 13.41 12.79 -3.35
N VAL A 42 13.11 14.04 -3.04
CA VAL A 42 12.13 14.41 -2.00
C VAL A 42 10.99 15.13 -2.67
N ALA A 43 9.79 14.60 -2.54
CA ALA A 43 8.57 15.23 -3.04
C ALA A 43 7.69 15.66 -1.87
N GLU A 44 7.12 16.84 -1.96
CA GLU A 44 6.25 17.44 -0.96
C GLU A 44 5.01 18.07 -1.59
N GLY A 45 3.93 18.06 -0.83
CA GLY A 45 2.62 18.61 -1.21
C GLY A 45 1.86 17.68 -2.14
N ASN A 46 0.75 17.14 -1.65
CA ASN A 46 -0.15 16.26 -2.41
C ASN A 46 0.59 15.20 -3.23
N ALA A 47 1.62 14.59 -2.62
CA ALA A 47 2.44 13.63 -3.34
C ALA A 47 1.66 12.34 -3.61
N ILE A 48 1.59 11.98 -4.90
CA ILE A 48 0.92 10.77 -5.40
C ILE A 48 1.96 9.96 -6.16
N LEU A 49 2.25 8.76 -5.67
CA LEU A 49 3.12 7.81 -6.36
C LEU A 49 2.30 6.65 -6.89
N THR A 50 2.25 6.49 -8.20
CA THR A 50 1.70 5.30 -8.86
C THR A 50 2.84 4.32 -9.09
N GLU A 51 2.75 3.12 -8.53
CA GLU A 51 3.71 2.04 -8.71
C GLU A 51 3.44 1.23 -9.99
N ALA A 52 4.44 0.48 -10.43
CA ALA A 52 4.34 -0.34 -11.64
C ALA A 52 3.29 -1.47 -11.54
N ASP A 53 2.92 -1.89 -10.33
CA ASP A 53 1.87 -2.87 -10.05
C ASP A 53 0.45 -2.29 -10.11
N GLY A 54 0.33 -0.96 -10.29
CA GLY A 54 -0.93 -0.22 -10.31
C GLY A 54 -1.40 0.26 -8.93
N SER A 55 -0.63 0.02 -7.88
CA SER A 55 -0.89 0.59 -6.54
C SER A 55 -0.64 2.09 -6.54
N VAL A 56 -1.44 2.85 -5.80
CA VAL A 56 -1.33 4.31 -5.70
C VAL A 56 -1.11 4.70 -4.24
N LEU A 57 -0.01 5.42 -3.96
CA LEU A 57 0.33 5.96 -2.66
C LEU A 57 -0.01 7.45 -2.61
N TYR A 58 -0.71 7.87 -1.57
CA TYR A 58 -1.01 9.26 -1.25
C TYR A 58 -0.31 9.64 0.03
N THR A 59 0.41 10.75 0.02
CA THR A 59 1.12 11.29 1.18
C THR A 59 1.42 12.78 1.01
N ASP A 60 1.74 13.46 2.11
CA ASP A 60 2.20 14.85 2.04
C ASP A 60 3.68 14.96 1.70
N ARG A 61 4.48 13.92 2.05
CA ARG A 61 5.92 13.89 1.79
C ARG A 61 6.41 12.48 1.56
N ILE A 62 7.21 12.31 0.51
CA ILE A 62 7.89 11.04 0.18
C ILE A 62 9.35 11.30 -0.12
N THR A 63 10.22 10.41 0.38
CA THR A 63 11.64 10.36 0.01
C THR A 63 11.90 9.10 -0.78
N LEU A 64 12.40 9.26 -2.01
CA LEU A 64 12.76 8.16 -2.89
C LEU A 64 14.27 8.14 -3.10
N SER A 65 14.85 6.96 -3.17
CA SER A 65 16.27 6.77 -3.45
C SER A 65 16.52 5.52 -4.28
N GLU A 66 17.79 5.29 -4.64
CA GLU A 66 18.20 4.15 -5.44
C GLU A 66 17.33 4.01 -6.71
N ARG A 67 17.24 5.11 -7.45
CA ARG A 67 16.43 5.18 -8.66
C ARG A 67 14.96 4.82 -8.41
N MET A 68 14.36 5.38 -7.36
CA MET A 68 12.96 5.13 -6.94
C MET A 68 12.66 3.68 -6.53
N LYS A 69 13.69 2.85 -6.31
CA LYS A 69 13.51 1.48 -5.80
C LYS A 69 13.28 1.44 -4.29
N ARG A 70 13.72 2.48 -3.58
CA ARG A 70 13.52 2.64 -2.14
C ARG A 70 12.61 3.84 -1.88
N ALA A 71 11.68 3.69 -0.96
CA ALA A 71 10.77 4.74 -0.53
C ALA A 71 10.68 4.78 1.00
N ASP A 72 10.72 5.98 1.56
CA ASP A 72 10.46 6.26 2.97
C ASP A 72 9.35 7.30 3.05
N VAL A 73 8.23 6.94 3.71
CA VAL A 73 7.01 7.76 3.75
C VAL A 73 6.46 7.80 5.16
N ASN A 74 6.01 8.98 5.59
CA ASN A 74 5.25 9.19 6.82
C ASN A 74 3.80 9.54 6.47
N LYS A 75 2.85 8.95 7.21
CA LYS A 75 1.41 9.14 6.99
C LYS A 75 1.00 8.86 5.54
N VAL A 76 0.92 7.58 5.24
CA VAL A 76 0.60 7.12 3.90
C VAL A 76 -0.80 6.52 3.84
N LYS A 77 -1.49 6.78 2.72
CA LYS A 77 -2.66 6.03 2.28
C LYS A 77 -2.29 5.31 0.98
N VAL A 78 -2.46 4.01 0.96
CA VAL A 78 -2.23 3.19 -0.24
C VAL A 78 -3.57 2.64 -0.72
N ILE A 79 -3.84 2.77 -2.00
CA ILE A 79 -4.93 2.08 -2.69
C ILE A 79 -4.27 1.02 -3.56
N MET A 80 -4.59 -0.24 -3.31
CA MET A 80 -4.06 -1.35 -4.06
C MET A 80 -4.88 -1.60 -5.33
N ARG A 81 -4.37 -2.42 -6.22
CA ARG A 81 -5.03 -2.73 -7.51
C ARG A 81 -6.41 -3.39 -7.37
N ASP A 82 -6.65 -4.10 -6.28
CA ASP A 82 -7.95 -4.73 -5.94
C ASP A 82 -8.89 -3.77 -5.17
N GLU A 83 -8.58 -2.45 -5.20
CA GLU A 83 -9.28 -1.39 -4.49
C GLU A 83 -9.19 -1.46 -2.96
N SER A 84 -8.48 -2.44 -2.40
CA SER A 84 -8.21 -2.48 -0.97
C SER A 84 -7.35 -1.29 -0.55
N ARG A 85 -7.51 -0.87 0.70
CA ARG A 85 -6.92 0.37 1.23
C ARG A 85 -6.10 0.06 2.48
N ILE A 86 -4.93 0.71 2.54
CA ILE A 86 -4.06 0.68 3.69
C ILE A 86 -3.80 2.13 4.13
N TRP A 87 -3.88 2.38 5.42
CA TRP A 87 -3.34 3.58 6.04
C TRP A 87 -2.22 3.16 6.97
N ALA A 88 -1.14 3.93 7.02
CA ALA A 88 -0.04 3.67 7.94
C ALA A 88 0.64 4.96 8.39
N ASP A 89 1.16 4.97 9.62
CA ASP A 89 1.97 6.08 10.11
C ASP A 89 3.33 6.15 9.41
N THR A 90 3.92 4.98 9.10
CA THR A 90 5.17 4.90 8.35
C THR A 90 5.12 3.77 7.33
N PHE A 91 5.68 4.03 6.16
CA PHE A 91 5.87 3.07 5.09
C PHE A 91 7.31 3.13 4.61
N VAL A 92 7.97 1.98 4.56
CA VAL A 92 9.32 1.82 4.03
C VAL A 92 9.32 0.72 2.99
N LYS A 93 9.70 1.06 1.76
CA LYS A 93 9.98 0.09 0.69
C LYS A 93 11.48 -0.05 0.54
N LYS A 94 11.99 -1.28 0.50
CA LYS A 94 13.39 -1.60 0.28
C LYS A 94 13.64 -1.96 -1.18
N THR A 95 14.89 -1.91 -1.60
CA THR A 95 15.34 -2.20 -2.97
C THR A 95 14.93 -3.59 -3.49
N ASN A 96 14.75 -4.56 -2.59
CA ASN A 96 14.29 -5.93 -2.89
C ASN A 96 12.75 -6.07 -2.87
N ASP A 97 12.01 -4.98 -3.01
CA ASP A 97 10.55 -4.88 -2.94
C ASP A 97 9.91 -5.30 -1.60
N ASN A 98 10.70 -5.62 -0.58
CA ASN A 98 10.18 -5.81 0.77
C ASN A 98 9.61 -4.50 1.29
N LYS A 99 8.36 -4.55 1.78
CA LYS A 99 7.66 -3.37 2.31
C LYS A 99 7.43 -3.55 3.80
N GLN A 100 7.57 -2.48 4.57
CA GLN A 100 7.27 -2.47 6.01
C GLN A 100 6.41 -1.26 6.34
N MET A 101 5.41 -1.48 7.17
CA MET A 101 4.50 -0.44 7.65
C MET A 101 4.38 -0.54 9.17
N ARG A 102 4.16 0.60 9.82
CA ARG A 102 3.87 0.68 11.25
C ARG A 102 2.55 1.38 11.48
N ASN A 103 1.82 0.90 12.52
CA ASN A 103 0.49 1.38 12.86
C ASN A 103 -0.40 1.43 11.61
N ALA A 104 -0.54 0.27 10.99
CA ALA A 104 -1.24 0.14 9.73
C ALA A 104 -2.65 -0.39 9.94
N SER A 105 -3.59 0.15 9.18
CA SER A 105 -4.98 -0.30 9.08
C SER A 105 -5.26 -0.73 7.65
N TYR A 106 -5.77 -1.93 7.48
CA TYR A 106 -6.12 -2.52 6.18
C TYR A 106 -7.60 -2.80 6.11
N THR A 107 -8.22 -2.52 4.98
CA THR A 107 -9.58 -2.96 4.65
C THR A 107 -9.74 -3.20 3.15
N ALA A 108 -10.53 -4.21 2.78
CA ALA A 108 -10.99 -4.42 1.42
C ALA A 108 -12.43 -3.88 1.20
N CYS A 109 -13.03 -3.25 2.21
CA CYS A 109 -14.34 -2.65 2.05
C CYS A 109 -14.26 -1.38 1.23
N ASP A 110 -15.26 -1.16 0.38
CA ASP A 110 -15.46 0.13 -0.26
C ASP A 110 -15.86 1.16 0.81
N VAL A 111 -14.94 2.09 1.06
CA VAL A 111 -15.12 3.15 2.05
C VAL A 111 -15.57 4.40 1.34
N CYS A 112 -16.89 4.65 1.31
CA CYS A 112 -17.43 5.94 0.88
C CYS A 112 -16.91 7.05 1.80
N GLN A 113 -16.68 8.24 1.23
CA GLN A 113 -16.18 9.40 1.98
C GLN A 113 -16.96 9.61 3.28
N GLY A 114 -16.25 9.64 4.41
CA GLY A 114 -16.82 9.93 5.74
C GLY A 114 -17.45 8.75 6.48
N LYS A 115 -17.43 7.53 5.93
CA LYS A 115 -17.91 6.33 6.63
C LYS A 115 -16.74 5.44 7.05
N SER A 116 -16.84 4.85 8.25
CA SER A 116 -15.92 3.81 8.70
C SER A 116 -16.15 2.53 7.89
N PRO A 117 -15.11 1.75 7.58
CA PRO A 117 -15.26 0.47 6.92
C PRO A 117 -16.08 -0.49 7.78
N LEU A 118 -16.80 -1.42 7.13
CA LEU A 118 -17.55 -2.46 7.83
C LEU A 118 -16.61 -3.32 8.69
N TRP A 119 -15.42 -3.62 8.16
CA TRP A 119 -14.37 -4.32 8.89
C TRP A 119 -13.00 -3.75 8.50
N GLN A 120 -12.04 -3.84 9.43
CA GLN A 120 -10.65 -3.49 9.21
C GLN A 120 -9.74 -4.34 10.09
N ILE A 121 -8.50 -4.51 9.65
CA ILE A 121 -7.42 -5.10 10.44
C ILE A 121 -6.45 -3.98 10.79
N ASP A 122 -6.32 -3.69 12.08
CA ASP A 122 -5.29 -2.79 12.59
C ASP A 122 -4.10 -3.64 13.06
N ALA A 123 -2.89 -3.23 12.71
CA ALA A 123 -1.69 -3.94 13.14
C ALA A 123 -0.58 -2.95 13.51
N ARG A 124 0.17 -3.25 14.56
CA ARG A 124 1.32 -2.44 14.97
C ARG A 124 2.42 -2.47 13.93
N LYS A 125 2.63 -3.62 13.29
CA LYS A 125 3.61 -3.79 12.22
C LYS A 125 3.04 -4.71 11.14
N VAL A 126 3.16 -4.27 9.89
CA VAL A 126 2.90 -5.10 8.70
C VAL A 126 4.17 -5.19 7.89
N SER A 127 4.53 -6.37 7.42
CA SER A 127 5.66 -6.58 6.52
C SER A 127 5.26 -7.48 5.35
N TYR A 128 5.56 -7.00 4.15
CA TYR A 128 5.48 -7.77 2.93
C TYR A 128 6.85 -8.33 2.59
N ASP A 129 6.96 -9.63 2.46
CA ASP A 129 8.13 -10.33 1.97
C ASP A 129 7.93 -10.68 0.49
N ALA A 130 8.66 -9.98 -0.38
CA ALA A 130 8.54 -10.15 -1.83
C ALA A 130 9.02 -11.52 -2.30
N ALA A 131 10.05 -12.10 -1.66
CA ALA A 131 10.59 -13.41 -2.00
C ALA A 131 9.61 -14.54 -1.62
N GLY A 132 9.06 -14.47 -0.42
CA GLY A 132 8.08 -15.44 0.07
C GLY A 132 6.65 -15.15 -0.38
N GLN A 133 6.40 -13.96 -0.95
CA GLN A 133 5.07 -13.46 -1.32
C GLN A 133 4.05 -13.55 -0.17
N ASN A 134 4.51 -13.26 1.05
CA ASN A 134 3.70 -13.32 2.25
C ASN A 134 3.53 -11.92 2.86
N ILE A 135 2.34 -11.69 3.42
CA ILE A 135 2.06 -10.52 4.26
C ILE A 135 1.98 -11.01 5.71
N ASN A 136 2.83 -10.42 6.56
CA ASN A 136 2.92 -10.75 7.97
C ASN A 136 2.45 -9.56 8.81
N TYR A 137 1.61 -9.81 9.78
CA TYR A 137 1.07 -8.85 10.73
C TYR A 137 1.54 -9.20 12.14
N ASN A 138 1.98 -8.19 12.87
CA ASN A 138 2.29 -8.31 14.30
C ASN A 138 1.30 -7.45 15.09
N ASP A 139 0.77 -8.03 16.18
CA ASP A 139 -0.23 -7.41 17.03
C ASP A 139 -1.43 -6.90 16.21
N ALA A 140 -2.13 -7.84 15.57
CA ALA A 140 -3.25 -7.54 14.72
C ALA A 140 -4.58 -7.63 15.49
N VAL A 141 -5.44 -6.63 15.27
CA VAL A 141 -6.79 -6.53 15.80
C VAL A 141 -7.77 -6.46 14.64
N LEU A 142 -8.67 -7.41 14.55
CA LEU A 142 -9.82 -7.33 13.65
C LEU A 142 -10.91 -6.49 14.30
N ARG A 143 -11.36 -5.46 13.60
CA ARG A 143 -12.49 -4.62 14.00
C ARG A 143 -13.65 -4.81 13.04
N VAL A 144 -14.84 -4.87 13.58
CA VAL A 144 -16.10 -4.82 12.84
C VAL A 144 -16.91 -3.64 13.36
N LYS A 145 -17.25 -2.70 12.47
CA LYS A 145 -17.90 -1.42 12.84
C LYS A 145 -17.19 -0.72 14.01
N ASN A 146 -15.86 -0.62 13.92
CA ASN A 146 -14.96 -0.07 14.95
C ASN A 146 -14.88 -0.83 16.29
N ILE A 147 -15.63 -1.93 16.46
CA ILE A 147 -15.57 -2.77 17.66
C ILE A 147 -14.48 -3.82 17.48
N PRO A 148 -13.48 -3.93 18.39
CA PRO A 148 -12.49 -5.00 18.33
C PRO A 148 -13.14 -6.33 18.64
N VAL A 149 -13.08 -7.28 17.70
CA VAL A 149 -13.71 -8.60 17.83
C VAL A 149 -12.71 -9.74 17.95
N PHE A 150 -11.48 -9.54 17.47
CA PHE A 150 -10.45 -10.57 17.53
C PHE A 150 -9.06 -9.93 17.60
N TYR A 151 -8.15 -10.51 18.38
CA TYR A 151 -6.74 -10.13 18.47
C TYR A 151 -5.85 -11.35 18.20
N THR A 152 -4.78 -11.13 17.49
CA THR A 152 -3.71 -12.12 17.31
C THR A 152 -2.34 -11.45 17.39
N PRO A 153 -1.38 -12.01 18.14
CA PRO A 153 -0.02 -11.49 18.21
C PRO A 153 0.72 -11.64 16.88
N PHE A 154 0.34 -12.63 16.08
CA PHE A 154 0.93 -12.88 14.76
C PHE A 154 -0.11 -13.45 13.81
N LEU A 155 -0.15 -12.90 12.59
CA LEU A 155 -0.95 -13.39 11.47
C LEU A 155 -0.09 -13.34 10.21
N SER A 156 -0.16 -14.37 9.38
CA SER A 156 0.49 -14.40 8.09
C SER A 156 -0.43 -14.99 7.05
N HIS A 157 -0.46 -14.39 5.85
CA HIS A 157 -1.18 -14.92 4.71
C HIS A 157 -0.44 -14.62 3.41
N PRO A 158 -0.65 -15.42 2.35
CA PRO A 158 -0.10 -15.13 1.03
C PRO A 158 -0.62 -13.80 0.47
N SER A 159 0.21 -13.12 -0.31
CA SER A 159 -0.22 -11.95 -1.08
C SER A 159 -1.38 -12.30 -2.03
N PRO A 160 -2.34 -11.39 -2.27
CA PRO A 160 -3.45 -11.60 -3.22
C PRO A 160 -2.98 -11.93 -4.65
N GLU A 161 -1.75 -11.60 -5.00
CA GLU A 161 -1.16 -11.88 -6.31
C GLU A 161 -0.83 -13.36 -6.51
N VAL A 162 -0.76 -14.15 -5.41
CA VAL A 162 -0.45 -15.58 -5.46
C VAL A 162 -1.69 -16.37 -5.81
N LYS A 163 -1.82 -16.78 -7.05
CA LYS A 163 -3.02 -17.48 -7.55
C LYS A 163 -3.27 -18.88 -6.95
N ARG A 164 -2.29 -19.54 -6.32
CA ARG A 164 -2.43 -20.87 -5.72
C ARG A 164 -1.42 -21.09 -4.59
N ARG A 165 -1.88 -21.15 -3.36
CA ARG A 165 -1.21 -21.80 -2.22
C ARG A 165 -2.27 -22.47 -1.36
N SER A 166 -1.97 -23.66 -0.83
CA SER A 166 -2.77 -24.29 0.21
C SER A 166 -2.76 -23.41 1.46
N GLY A 167 -3.91 -22.89 1.83
CA GLY A 167 -4.13 -22.00 2.98
C GLY A 167 -5.60 -21.93 3.30
N LEU A 168 -5.94 -21.37 4.44
CA LEU A 168 -7.32 -21.18 4.89
C LEU A 168 -8.11 -20.41 3.84
N LEU A 169 -9.06 -21.07 3.18
CA LEU A 169 -10.00 -20.43 2.26
C LEU A 169 -10.90 -19.49 3.07
N MET A 170 -10.81 -18.18 2.81
CA MET A 170 -11.85 -17.27 3.25
C MET A 170 -13.12 -17.59 2.46
N THR A 171 -14.14 -18.08 3.14
CA THR A 171 -15.47 -18.29 2.58
C THR A 171 -16.07 -16.92 2.23
N SER A 172 -16.28 -16.65 0.94
CA SER A 172 -17.08 -15.49 0.52
C SER A 172 -18.56 -15.80 0.80
N MET A 173 -19.15 -15.12 1.77
CA MET A 173 -20.60 -15.13 1.95
C MET A 173 -21.22 -14.13 0.97
N GLY A 174 -21.64 -14.63 -0.19
CA GLY A 174 -22.53 -13.91 -1.10
C GLY A 174 -23.97 -14.24 -0.74
N SER A 175 -24.73 -13.27 -0.28
CA SER A 175 -26.19 -13.41 -0.11
C SER A 175 -26.87 -13.00 -1.41
N THR A 176 -27.32 -13.96 -2.17
CA THR A 176 -28.34 -13.74 -3.21
C THR A 176 -29.72 -14.04 -2.63
N SER A 177 -30.68 -13.17 -2.85
CA SER A 177 -32.04 -13.22 -2.27
C SER A 177 -32.95 -14.33 -2.81
N SER A 178 -32.39 -15.38 -3.39
CA SER A 178 -33.14 -16.58 -3.73
C SER A 178 -32.20 -17.79 -3.70
N VAL A 179 -32.49 -18.69 -2.73
CA VAL A 179 -31.94 -20.05 -2.53
C VAL A 179 -30.51 -20.12 -1.99
N SER A 180 -30.44 -20.51 -0.72
CA SER A 180 -29.22 -20.91 -0.02
C SER A 180 -28.75 -22.28 -0.52
N TYR A 181 -27.68 -22.31 -1.32
CA TYR A 181 -26.91 -23.53 -1.55
C TYR A 181 -25.46 -23.32 -1.14
N THR A 182 -25.06 -24.03 -0.08
CA THR A 182 -23.65 -24.18 0.29
C THR A 182 -23.05 -25.29 -0.57
N HIS A 183 -22.28 -24.93 -1.60
CA HIS A 183 -21.43 -25.89 -2.30
C HIS A 183 -20.00 -25.81 -1.75
N LEU A 184 -19.66 -26.77 -0.90
CA LEU A 184 -18.26 -27.12 -0.62
C LEU A 184 -17.70 -27.89 -1.84
N ARG A 185 -16.93 -27.24 -2.69
CA ARG A 185 -16.08 -27.92 -3.66
C ARG A 185 -14.70 -28.16 -3.06
N ALA A 186 -14.44 -29.38 -2.64
CA ALA A 186 -13.08 -29.88 -2.48
C ALA A 186 -12.55 -30.20 -3.89
N HIS A 187 -11.53 -29.48 -4.33
CA HIS A 187 -10.75 -29.88 -5.52
C HIS A 187 -9.64 -30.80 -5.05
N GLU A 188 -9.80 -32.10 -5.35
CA GLU A 188 -8.70 -33.03 -5.29
C GLU A 188 -7.74 -32.73 -6.45
N THR A 189 -6.45 -32.68 -6.10
CA THR A 189 -5.34 -32.59 -7.04
C THR A 189 -5.00 -33.99 -7.53
N VAL A 190 -5.00 -34.17 -8.84
CA VAL A 190 -4.19 -35.18 -9.56
C VAL A 190 -2.97 -34.47 -10.13
#